data_419ee31574a296b72d0ef41ca06dac0d
#
_entry.id   419ee31574a296b72d0ef41ca06dac0d
#
_cell.length_a   1.000
_cell.length_b   1.000
_cell.length_c   1.000
_cell.angle_alpha   90.00
_cell.angle_beta   90.00
_cell.angle_gamma   90.00
#
_symmetry.space_group_name_H-M   'P 1'
#
loop_
_entity.id
_entity.type
_entity.pdbx_description
1 polymer ?
#
loop_
_entity_poly.entity_id
_entity_poly.type
_entity_poly.pdbx_seq_one_letter_code
_entity_poly.pdbx_strand_id
1 'polypeptide(L)'
;MTGGWVSTYPDMVKEIYSRGHDLGNHSENHKQMSKLDTASQKEEIMSVHQKIEELTGYNCFLFRPPYGDYNSELINTIYGCNHYPVQWDVDSLDWKDYGVENIIKTVTTHKALGNGSIILMHNGAKFTADALDTVLTNLEQQGYEIVPIS
;
A
#
# COMPACT_ATOMS: atom_id res chain seq x y z
N MET A 1 -5.11 -0.33 1.61
CA MET A 1 -6.50 -0.14 1.15
C MET A 1 -7.06 1.09 1.83
N THR A 2 -7.82 1.94 1.12
CA THR A 2 -8.59 3.03 1.74
C THR A 2 -9.91 2.50 2.29
N GLY A 3 -10.48 3.18 3.28
CA GLY A 3 -11.78 2.77 3.86
C GLY A 3 -12.92 2.78 2.84
N GLY A 4 -12.93 3.76 1.94
CA GLY A 4 -13.89 3.80 0.84
C GLY A 4 -13.79 2.57 -0.08
N TRP A 5 -12.57 2.13 -0.41
CA TRP A 5 -12.36 0.94 -1.23
C TRP A 5 -12.82 -0.34 -0.50
N VAL A 6 -12.47 -0.48 0.79
CA VAL A 6 -12.90 -1.62 1.63
C VAL A 6 -14.42 -1.71 1.67
N SER A 7 -15.11 -0.58 1.85
CA SER A 7 -16.58 -0.54 1.90
C SER A 7 -17.23 -0.87 0.54
N THR A 8 -16.57 -0.51 -0.56
CA THR A 8 -17.10 -0.74 -1.92
C THR A 8 -16.87 -2.18 -2.39
N TYR A 9 -15.75 -2.80 -1.98
CA TYR A 9 -15.32 -4.09 -2.48
C TYR A 9 -14.99 -5.10 -1.34
N PRO A 10 -15.93 -5.36 -0.40
CA PRO A 10 -15.66 -6.22 0.76
C PRO A 10 -15.26 -7.66 0.38
N ASP A 11 -15.83 -8.20 -0.70
CA ASP A 11 -15.50 -9.56 -1.15
C ASP A 11 -14.07 -9.63 -1.72
N MET A 12 -13.60 -8.56 -2.35
CA MET A 12 -12.21 -8.49 -2.83
C MET A 12 -11.22 -8.40 -1.67
N VAL A 13 -11.58 -7.74 -0.56
CA VAL A 13 -10.75 -7.72 0.66
C VAL A 13 -10.56 -9.15 1.19
N LYS A 14 -11.66 -9.91 1.30
CA LYS A 14 -11.63 -11.31 1.72
C LYS A 14 -10.79 -12.19 0.78
N GLU A 15 -10.96 -12.00 -0.53
CA GLU A 15 -10.22 -12.73 -1.56
C GLU A 15 -8.71 -12.48 -1.45
N ILE A 16 -8.28 -11.22 -1.35
CA ILE A 16 -6.87 -10.85 -1.18
C ILE A 16 -6.30 -11.51 0.08
N TYR A 17 -7.02 -11.43 1.20
CA TYR A 17 -6.60 -12.06 2.45
C TYR A 17 -6.52 -13.58 2.35
N SER A 18 -7.51 -14.22 1.74
CA SER A 18 -7.55 -15.69 1.58
C SER A 18 -6.42 -16.25 0.71
N ARG A 19 -5.84 -15.40 -0.16
CA ARG A 19 -4.68 -15.73 -0.98
C ARG A 19 -3.33 -15.50 -0.28
N GLY A 20 -3.33 -15.13 1.01
CA GLY A 20 -2.12 -14.96 1.80
C GLY A 20 -1.40 -13.63 1.62
N HIS A 21 -2.09 -12.60 1.11
CA HIS A 21 -1.51 -11.26 1.01
C HIS A 21 -1.74 -10.47 2.30
N ASP A 22 -0.79 -9.61 2.65
CA ASP A 22 -0.96 -8.63 3.71
C ASP A 22 -2.04 -7.61 3.38
N LEU A 23 -2.87 -7.28 4.35
CA LEU A 23 -3.82 -6.18 4.25
C LEU A 23 -3.24 -4.95 4.94
N GLY A 24 -2.97 -3.91 4.17
CA GLY A 24 -2.44 -2.64 4.67
C GLY A 24 -3.50 -1.53 4.67
N ASN A 25 -3.45 -0.68 5.69
CA ASN A 25 -4.30 0.47 5.90
C ASN A 25 -3.75 1.70 5.17
N HIS A 26 -4.62 2.43 4.45
CA HIS A 26 -4.25 3.63 3.70
C HIS A 26 -5.21 4.81 3.97
N SER A 27 -5.64 4.95 5.22
CA SER A 27 -6.63 5.89 5.74
C SER A 27 -8.06 5.70 5.21
N GLU A 28 -9.02 6.25 5.90
CA GLU A 28 -10.44 6.16 5.52
C GLU A 28 -10.74 6.92 4.24
N ASN A 29 -10.30 8.17 4.17
CA ASN A 29 -10.69 9.10 3.10
C ASN A 29 -9.52 9.62 2.25
N HIS A 30 -8.33 8.99 2.36
CA HIS A 30 -7.13 9.38 1.63
C HIS A 30 -6.75 10.86 1.82
N LYS A 31 -6.91 11.39 3.04
CA LYS A 31 -6.56 12.77 3.38
C LYS A 31 -5.06 12.97 3.53
N GLN A 32 -4.60 14.20 3.40
CA GLN A 32 -3.22 14.57 3.75
C GLN A 32 -3.08 14.57 5.27
N MET A 33 -2.62 13.43 5.81
CA MET A 33 -2.68 13.10 7.24
C MET A 33 -1.86 14.04 8.12
N SER A 34 -0.74 14.57 7.63
CA SER A 34 0.10 15.51 8.38
C SER A 34 -0.58 16.85 8.70
N LYS A 35 -1.69 17.16 8.01
CA LYS A 35 -2.49 18.38 8.22
C LYS A 35 -3.68 18.20 9.15
N LEU A 36 -3.93 16.98 9.59
CA LEU A 36 -5.02 16.67 10.51
C LEU A 36 -4.53 16.75 11.96
N ASP A 37 -5.45 17.06 12.87
CA ASP A 37 -5.19 16.89 14.30
C ASP A 37 -5.12 15.42 14.70
N THR A 38 -4.54 15.11 15.84
CA THR A 38 -4.33 13.75 16.36
C THR A 38 -5.62 12.94 16.45
N ALA A 39 -6.76 13.55 16.81
CA ALA A 39 -8.03 12.86 16.92
C ALA A 39 -8.53 12.41 15.52
N SER A 40 -8.49 13.32 14.56
CA SER A 40 -8.83 13.03 13.15
C SER A 40 -7.89 12.01 12.52
N GLN A 41 -6.57 12.06 12.83
CA GLN A 41 -5.60 11.06 12.39
C GLN A 41 -5.99 9.65 12.89
N LYS A 42 -6.31 9.53 14.19
CA LYS A 42 -6.76 8.26 14.80
C LYS A 42 -8.04 7.74 14.14
N GLU A 43 -9.01 8.60 13.90
CA GLU A 43 -10.27 8.22 13.24
C GLU A 43 -10.00 7.66 11.84
N GLU A 44 -9.18 8.35 11.02
CA GLU A 44 -8.79 7.90 9.68
C GLU A 44 -8.09 6.53 9.68
N ILE A 45 -7.30 6.24 10.71
CA ILE A 45 -6.60 4.95 10.86
C ILE A 45 -7.55 3.86 11.36
N MET A 46 -8.25 4.11 12.48
CA MET A 46 -9.00 3.07 13.17
C MET A 46 -10.29 2.68 12.45
N SER A 47 -10.90 3.60 11.67
CA SER A 47 -12.07 3.24 10.85
C SER A 47 -11.75 2.15 9.82
N VAL A 48 -10.60 2.23 9.16
CA VAL A 48 -10.19 1.19 8.19
C VAL A 48 -9.78 -0.09 8.91
N HIS A 49 -9.06 0.02 10.02
CA HIS A 49 -8.68 -1.12 10.84
C HIS A 49 -9.90 -1.97 11.21
N GLN A 50 -10.93 -1.33 11.78
CA GLN A 50 -12.17 -2.00 12.17
C GLN A 50 -12.87 -2.68 10.99
N LYS A 51 -12.98 -2.01 9.83
CA LYS A 51 -13.57 -2.57 8.62
C LYS A 51 -12.85 -3.83 8.14
N ILE A 52 -11.52 -3.82 8.14
CA ILE A 52 -10.71 -4.98 7.73
C ILE A 52 -10.89 -6.12 8.75
N GLU A 53 -10.84 -5.82 10.03
CA GLU A 53 -11.01 -6.81 11.10
C GLU A 53 -12.39 -7.45 11.06
N GLU A 54 -13.46 -6.66 10.89
CA GLU A 54 -14.84 -7.18 10.75
C GLU A 54 -15.01 -8.11 9.55
N LEU A 55 -14.33 -7.84 8.44
CA LEU A 55 -14.44 -8.63 7.22
C LEU A 55 -13.63 -9.93 7.25
N THR A 56 -12.48 -9.92 7.90
CA THR A 56 -11.46 -10.98 7.74
C THR A 56 -10.97 -11.58 9.06
N GLY A 57 -11.23 -10.95 10.19
CA GLY A 57 -10.61 -11.26 11.47
C GLY A 57 -9.11 -10.86 11.56
N TYR A 58 -8.57 -10.22 10.52
CA TYR A 58 -7.16 -9.82 10.46
C TYR A 58 -6.93 -8.52 11.22
N ASN A 59 -6.06 -8.56 12.21
CA ASN A 59 -5.60 -7.38 12.92
C ASN A 59 -4.59 -6.61 12.07
N CYS A 60 -5.09 -5.70 11.22
CA CYS A 60 -4.27 -4.91 10.31
C CYS A 60 -3.31 -4.00 11.08
N PHE A 61 -2.00 -4.16 10.86
CA PHE A 61 -0.98 -3.41 11.59
C PHE A 61 -0.04 -2.57 10.69
N LEU A 62 -0.17 -2.67 9.37
CA LEU A 62 0.60 -1.86 8.43
C LEU A 62 -0.20 -0.63 8.00
N PHE A 63 0.40 0.55 8.09
CA PHE A 63 -0.21 1.80 7.65
C PHE A 63 0.69 2.53 6.67
N ARG A 64 0.17 2.84 5.48
CA ARG A 64 0.87 3.69 4.52
C ARG A 64 0.20 5.06 4.48
N PRO A 65 0.92 6.14 4.85
CA PRO A 65 0.37 7.49 4.77
C PRO A 65 0.02 7.87 3.32
N PRO A 66 -1.19 8.42 3.06
CA PRO A 66 -1.51 8.99 1.75
C PRO A 66 -0.47 9.99 1.27
N TYR A 67 -0.20 9.98 -0.03
CA TYR A 67 0.80 10.84 -0.69
C TYR A 67 2.25 10.64 -0.21
N GLY A 68 2.53 9.65 0.65
CA GLY A 68 3.81 9.53 1.34
C GLY A 68 4.09 10.68 2.32
N ASP A 69 3.05 11.42 2.70
CA ASP A 69 3.13 12.60 3.55
C ASP A 69 3.08 12.22 5.02
N TYR A 70 4.11 12.57 5.78
CA TYR A 70 4.18 12.31 7.22
C TYR A 70 4.99 13.37 7.97
N ASN A 71 4.72 13.47 9.25
CA ASN A 71 5.50 14.24 10.23
C ASN A 71 5.62 13.42 11.52
N SER A 72 6.38 13.93 12.48
CA SER A 72 6.61 13.23 13.75
C SER A 72 5.32 12.99 14.55
N GLU A 73 4.36 13.90 14.49
CA GLU A 73 3.07 13.76 15.17
C GLU A 73 2.27 12.59 14.59
N LEU A 74 2.16 12.50 13.25
CA LEU A 74 1.48 11.39 12.59
C LEU A 74 2.15 10.05 12.87
N ILE A 75 3.48 9.99 12.85
CA ILE A 75 4.23 8.76 13.20
C ILE A 75 3.89 8.30 14.62
N ASN A 76 3.87 9.21 15.59
CA ASN A 76 3.49 8.90 16.97
C ASN A 76 2.02 8.42 17.06
N THR A 77 1.13 9.03 16.27
CA THR A 77 -0.28 8.61 16.21
C THR A 77 -0.42 7.20 15.62
N ILE A 78 0.32 6.89 14.55
CA ILE A 78 0.32 5.56 13.92
C ILE A 78 0.76 4.50 14.94
N TYR A 79 1.87 4.71 15.64
CA TYR A 79 2.32 3.81 16.72
C TYR A 79 1.33 3.73 17.87
N GLY A 80 0.72 4.86 18.26
CA GLY A 80 -0.32 4.90 19.30
C GLY A 80 -1.61 4.14 18.93
N CYS A 81 -1.82 3.86 17.63
CA CYS A 81 -2.88 2.99 17.10
C CYS A 81 -2.43 1.53 16.89
N ASN A 82 -1.26 1.13 17.38
CA ASN A 82 -0.65 -0.18 17.16
C ASN A 82 -0.42 -0.50 15.66
N HIS A 83 -0.08 0.50 14.85
CA HIS A 83 0.29 0.34 13.47
C HIS A 83 1.75 0.72 13.24
N TYR A 84 2.33 0.17 12.17
CA TYR A 84 3.67 0.48 11.71
C TYR A 84 3.60 1.25 10.38
N PRO A 85 4.24 2.44 10.30
CA PRO A 85 4.26 3.21 9.06
C PRO A 85 5.13 2.51 8.01
N VAL A 86 4.61 2.43 6.78
CA VAL A 86 5.31 1.83 5.64
C VAL A 86 5.41 2.86 4.52
N GLN A 87 6.62 3.07 4.01
CA GLN A 87 6.89 3.84 2.80
C GLN A 87 7.37 2.93 1.68
N TRP A 88 7.86 3.52 0.59
CA TRP A 88 8.45 2.85 -0.56
C TRP A 88 9.75 3.55 -0.97
N ASP A 89 10.59 2.85 -1.67
CA ASP A 89 11.82 3.36 -2.27
C ASP A 89 11.81 3.25 -3.80
N VAL A 90 10.91 2.42 -4.35
CA VAL A 90 10.70 2.28 -5.79
C VAL A 90 9.27 2.70 -6.14
N ASP A 91 9.12 3.88 -6.75
CA ASP A 91 7.83 4.34 -7.30
C ASP A 91 7.72 3.91 -8.76
N SER A 92 6.72 3.09 -9.08
CA SER A 92 6.47 2.62 -10.43
C SER A 92 6.03 3.72 -11.40
N LEU A 93 5.55 4.84 -10.88
CA LEU A 93 4.91 5.93 -11.62
C LEU A 93 3.71 5.49 -12.47
N ASP A 94 3.06 4.37 -12.10
CA ASP A 94 1.93 3.80 -12.81
C ASP A 94 0.72 4.75 -12.87
N TRP A 95 0.57 5.61 -11.88
CA TRP A 95 -0.44 6.66 -11.81
C TRP A 95 -0.32 7.77 -12.87
N LYS A 96 0.81 7.82 -13.60
CA LYS A 96 1.07 8.79 -14.68
C LYS A 96 0.57 8.33 -16.05
N ASP A 97 0.05 7.12 -16.17
CA ASP A 97 -0.49 6.56 -17.42
C ASP A 97 0.50 6.56 -18.61
N TYR A 98 1.80 6.41 -18.35
CA TYR A 98 2.84 6.36 -19.39
C TYR A 98 2.89 5.04 -20.19
N GLY A 99 2.03 4.07 -19.85
CA GLY A 99 1.92 2.77 -20.52
C GLY A 99 2.68 1.64 -19.85
N VAL A 100 2.37 0.41 -20.27
CA VAL A 100 2.89 -0.84 -19.71
C VAL A 100 4.41 -0.90 -19.69
N GLU A 101 5.05 -0.64 -20.83
CA GLU A 101 6.51 -0.67 -20.99
C GLU A 101 7.23 0.30 -20.05
N ASN A 102 6.61 1.46 -19.79
CA ASN A 102 7.20 2.45 -18.88
C ASN A 102 7.19 1.95 -17.44
N ILE A 103 6.10 1.33 -16.99
CA ILE A 103 5.99 0.74 -15.66
C ILE A 103 7.05 -0.35 -15.48
N ILE A 104 7.14 -1.29 -16.44
CA ILE A 104 8.12 -2.37 -16.41
C ILE A 104 9.53 -1.81 -16.27
N LYS A 105 9.91 -0.91 -17.18
CA LYS A 105 11.24 -0.30 -17.19
C LYS A 105 11.52 0.45 -15.88
N THR A 106 10.56 1.29 -15.43
CA THR A 106 10.73 2.12 -14.23
C THR A 106 11.02 1.25 -13.01
N VAL A 107 10.29 0.17 -12.82
CA VAL A 107 10.47 -0.72 -11.67
C VAL A 107 11.75 -1.53 -11.79
N THR A 108 11.93 -2.24 -12.92
CA THR A 108 13.00 -3.25 -13.05
C THR A 108 14.40 -2.67 -13.25
N THR A 109 14.50 -1.36 -13.55
CA THR A 109 15.78 -0.64 -13.69
C THR A 109 15.91 0.54 -12.72
N HIS A 110 15.07 0.59 -11.67
CA HIS A 110 15.10 1.69 -10.70
C HIS A 110 16.44 1.71 -9.93
N LYS A 111 17.03 2.88 -9.78
CA LYS A 111 18.33 3.04 -9.11
C LYS A 111 18.36 2.62 -7.64
N ALA A 112 17.22 2.67 -6.98
CA ALA A 112 17.06 2.25 -5.58
C ALA A 112 16.67 0.77 -5.44
N LEU A 113 16.39 0.07 -6.55
CA LEU A 113 15.99 -1.34 -6.49
C LEU A 113 17.12 -2.20 -5.90
N GLY A 114 16.79 -2.95 -4.86
CA GLY A 114 17.72 -3.81 -4.16
C GLY A 114 17.02 -4.71 -3.15
N ASN A 115 17.78 -5.46 -2.37
CA ASN A 115 17.24 -6.29 -1.31
C ASN A 115 16.51 -5.43 -0.27
N GLY A 116 15.28 -5.81 0.06
CA GLY A 116 14.42 -5.07 0.98
C GLY A 116 13.67 -3.88 0.37
N SER A 117 13.75 -3.69 -0.95
CA SER A 117 12.97 -2.66 -1.65
C SER A 117 11.47 -2.88 -1.51
N ILE A 118 10.75 -1.78 -1.29
CA ILE A 118 9.29 -1.74 -1.31
C ILE A 118 8.85 -0.98 -2.56
N ILE A 119 8.15 -1.67 -3.44
CA ILE A 119 7.69 -1.13 -4.72
C ILE A 119 6.26 -0.61 -4.58
N LEU A 120 6.03 0.65 -4.95
CA LEU A 120 4.71 1.25 -4.98
C LEU A 120 4.04 1.03 -6.33
N MET A 121 2.82 0.51 -6.30
CA MET A 121 1.90 0.39 -7.44
C MET A 121 0.46 0.64 -6.97
N HIS A 122 -0.43 0.97 -7.90
CA HIS A 122 -1.83 1.28 -7.59
C HIS A 122 -2.79 0.34 -8.32
N ASN A 123 -3.72 -0.26 -7.59
CA ASN A 123 -4.73 -1.18 -8.14
C ASN A 123 -5.73 -0.51 -9.10
N GLY A 124 -5.87 0.79 -9.06
CA GLY A 124 -6.75 1.57 -9.93
C GLY A 124 -6.04 2.23 -11.13
N ALA A 125 -4.72 2.09 -11.24
CA ALA A 125 -3.98 2.67 -12.36
C ALA A 125 -4.21 1.85 -13.64
N LYS A 126 -4.31 2.54 -14.77
CA LYS A 126 -4.79 2.02 -16.05
C LYS A 126 -4.00 0.81 -16.58
N PHE A 127 -2.70 0.80 -16.38
CA PHE A 127 -1.79 -0.17 -17.00
C PHE A 127 -1.11 -1.11 -16.00
N THR A 128 -1.39 -0.99 -14.70
CA THR A 128 -0.69 -1.76 -13.66
C THR A 128 -0.97 -3.24 -13.78
N ALA A 129 -2.24 -3.64 -13.97
CA ALA A 129 -2.60 -5.05 -14.11
C ALA A 129 -1.91 -5.70 -15.31
N ASP A 130 -1.84 -4.99 -16.44
CA ASP A 130 -1.20 -5.49 -17.66
C ASP A 130 0.33 -5.58 -17.55
N ALA A 131 0.95 -4.74 -16.72
CA ALA A 131 2.39 -4.72 -16.50
C ALA A 131 2.86 -5.73 -15.45
N LEU A 132 1.99 -6.10 -14.50
CA LEU A 132 2.38 -6.74 -13.25
C LEU A 132 3.10 -8.08 -13.46
N ASP A 133 2.56 -8.96 -14.28
CA ASP A 133 3.15 -10.28 -14.54
C ASP A 133 4.59 -10.18 -15.09
N THR A 134 4.80 -9.26 -16.04
CA THR A 134 6.13 -9.03 -16.62
C THR A 134 7.08 -8.38 -15.59
N VAL A 135 6.59 -7.47 -14.74
CA VAL A 135 7.39 -6.88 -13.66
C VAL A 135 7.87 -7.97 -12.70
N LEU A 136 6.96 -8.82 -12.21
CA LEU A 136 7.28 -9.90 -11.29
C LEU A 136 8.29 -10.88 -11.90
N THR A 137 8.03 -11.35 -13.12
CA THR A 137 8.93 -12.24 -13.84
C THR A 137 10.33 -11.66 -13.99
N ASN A 138 10.45 -10.39 -14.37
CA ASN A 138 11.75 -9.73 -14.52
C ASN A 138 12.49 -9.57 -13.21
N LEU A 139 11.80 -9.29 -12.11
CA LEU A 139 12.41 -9.18 -10.78
C LEU A 139 12.94 -10.57 -10.32
N GLU A 140 12.16 -11.63 -10.52
CA GLU A 140 12.59 -12.99 -10.23
C GLU A 140 13.80 -13.43 -11.09
N GLN A 141 13.83 -13.07 -12.37
CA GLN A 141 14.98 -13.33 -13.26
C GLN A 141 16.23 -12.56 -12.83
N GLN A 142 16.08 -11.42 -12.18
CA GLN A 142 17.19 -10.67 -11.55
C GLN A 142 17.64 -11.28 -10.21
N GLY A 143 16.98 -12.33 -9.73
CA GLY A 143 17.31 -13.03 -8.50
C GLY A 143 16.63 -12.50 -7.25
N TYR A 144 15.62 -11.65 -7.38
CA TYR A 144 14.82 -11.20 -6.24
C TYR A 144 13.75 -12.23 -5.89
N GLU A 145 13.55 -12.43 -4.61
CA GLU A 145 12.39 -13.14 -4.06
C GLU A 145 11.35 -12.09 -3.62
N ILE A 146 10.10 -12.29 -4.05
CA ILE A 146 9.01 -11.36 -3.75
C ILE A 146 8.21 -11.95 -2.59
N VAL A 147 8.21 -11.24 -1.48
CA VAL A 147 7.61 -11.69 -0.22
C VAL A 147 6.69 -10.64 0.38
N PRO A 148 5.70 -11.02 1.22
CA PRO A 148 4.95 -10.07 2.06
C PRO A 148 5.87 -9.26 2.97
N ILE A 149 5.38 -8.13 3.48
CA ILE A 149 6.14 -7.29 4.44
C ILE A 149 6.10 -7.89 5.85
N SER A 150 5.04 -8.63 6.19
CA SER A 150 4.86 -9.26 7.51
C SER A 150 5.70 -10.50 7.72
#